data_f305404f87b521aebf446a9847c2ec9e
#
_entry.id   f305404f87b521aebf446a9847c2ec9e
#
_cell.length_a   1.000
_cell.length_b   1.000
_cell.length_c   1.000
_cell.angle_alpha   90.00
_cell.angle_beta   90.00
_cell.angle_gamma   90.00
#
_symmetry.space_group_name_H-M   'P 1'
#
loop_
_entity.id
_entity.type
_entity.pdbx_description
1 polymer ?
#
loop_
_entity_poly.entity_id
_entity_poly.type
_entity_poly.pdbx_seq_one_letter_code
_entity_poly.pdbx_strand_id
1 'polypeptide(L)'
;PPTVEEQVIAYREVFDAFPGRPVTARTLDIGADKPVPFVRLGDQPNPALGVRGLRVARRHPQLLVDQLTAIARASRETKADVRVMAPMVATTAEAAWFAARAHEAGITSVGVMVEIPAAALRAADLLRVVDFVSVGSNDLAQYAFATDRADGELADLLDPWQPAFLDLVATVLRAGAVVGKAVTVCGEAASDPLLALVLVGLGAAGLSMTPRLLPVVRASLARATSAQCTEAAALALGADGPEEARHRVAALMDQ
;
A
#
# COMPACT_ATOMS: atom_id res chain seq x y z
N PRO A 1 12.27 5.85 -21.41
CA PRO A 1 12.31 5.77 -19.94
C PRO A 1 13.54 6.52 -19.42
N PRO A 2 13.51 6.95 -18.14
CA PRO A 2 14.71 7.47 -17.48
C PRO A 2 15.82 6.42 -17.49
N THR A 3 17.05 6.86 -17.68
CA THR A 3 18.22 5.97 -17.58
C THR A 3 18.43 5.48 -16.15
N VAL A 4 19.21 4.42 -15.96
CA VAL A 4 19.59 3.93 -14.62
C VAL A 4 20.28 5.03 -13.81
N GLU A 5 21.16 5.83 -14.44
CA GLU A 5 21.87 6.93 -13.77
C GLU A 5 20.94 8.03 -13.28
N GLU A 6 20.00 8.47 -14.11
CA GLU A 6 18.99 9.46 -13.72
C GLU A 6 18.14 8.97 -12.55
N GLN A 7 17.76 7.69 -12.55
CA GLN A 7 17.02 7.07 -11.46
C GLN A 7 17.86 6.98 -10.18
N VAL A 8 19.15 6.63 -10.26
CA VAL A 8 20.08 6.58 -9.10
C VAL A 8 20.14 7.96 -8.44
N ILE A 9 20.31 9.04 -9.23
CA ILE A 9 20.37 10.41 -8.70
C ILE A 9 19.08 10.74 -7.95
N ALA A 10 17.91 10.47 -8.57
CA ALA A 10 16.62 10.77 -7.97
C ALA A 10 16.35 9.95 -6.68
N TYR A 11 16.71 8.66 -6.66
CA TYR A 11 16.56 7.84 -5.45
C TYR A 11 17.51 8.28 -4.34
N ARG A 12 18.76 8.64 -4.66
CA ARG A 12 19.71 9.13 -3.67
C ARG A 12 19.24 10.40 -3.00
N GLU A 13 18.71 11.37 -3.76
CA GLU A 13 18.16 12.60 -3.21
C GLU A 13 17.13 12.32 -2.10
N VAL A 14 16.25 11.34 -2.32
CA VAL A 14 15.26 10.92 -1.32
C VAL A 14 15.91 10.17 -0.16
N PHE A 15 16.77 9.19 -0.43
CA PHE A 15 17.34 8.32 0.60
C PHE A 15 18.28 9.08 1.53
N ASP A 16 19.07 10.01 1.01
CA ASP A 16 20.01 10.84 1.79
C ASP A 16 19.28 11.80 2.75
N ALA A 17 18.00 12.11 2.47
CA ALA A 17 17.18 12.90 3.39
C ALA A 17 16.73 12.12 4.65
N PHE A 18 16.88 10.77 4.68
CA PHE A 18 16.41 9.93 5.78
C PHE A 18 17.48 8.98 6.33
N PRO A 19 18.64 9.46 6.78
CA PRO A 19 19.72 8.61 7.28
C PRO A 19 19.27 7.80 8.50
N GLY A 20 19.51 6.48 8.48
CA GLY A 20 19.13 5.54 9.54
C GLY A 20 17.61 5.31 9.69
N ARG A 21 16.81 5.77 8.73
CA ARG A 21 15.36 5.59 8.74
C ARG A 21 14.92 4.65 7.61
N PRO A 22 13.83 3.90 7.78
CA PRO A 22 13.28 3.10 6.71
C PRO A 22 12.68 3.99 5.62
N VAL A 23 13.04 3.71 4.36
CA VAL A 23 12.46 4.34 3.18
C VAL A 23 12.01 3.24 2.23
N THR A 24 10.71 3.20 1.94
CA THR A 24 10.14 2.21 1.02
C THR A 24 9.95 2.82 -0.36
N ALA A 25 10.68 2.31 -1.34
CA ALA A 25 10.49 2.64 -2.75
C ALA A 25 9.50 1.67 -3.38
N ARG A 26 8.41 2.20 -3.97
CA ARG A 26 7.48 1.41 -4.77
C ARG A 26 7.93 1.39 -6.22
N THR A 27 7.96 0.21 -6.85
CA THR A 27 8.21 0.13 -8.30
C THR A 27 7.06 0.73 -9.10
N LEU A 28 7.30 1.00 -10.38
CA LEU A 28 6.36 1.69 -11.26
C LEU A 28 4.97 1.04 -11.23
N ASP A 29 3.95 1.87 -10.99
CA ASP A 29 2.54 1.52 -11.13
C ASP A 29 1.97 2.25 -12.35
N ILE A 30 2.27 1.74 -13.52
CA ILE A 30 1.81 2.22 -14.82
C ILE A 30 0.89 1.18 -15.46
N GLY A 31 -0.02 1.67 -16.30
CA GLY A 31 -1.02 0.85 -16.97
C GLY A 31 -1.67 1.65 -18.10
N ALA A 32 -2.63 1.07 -18.81
CA ALA A 32 -3.39 1.80 -19.80
C ALA A 32 -4.29 2.90 -19.17
N ASP A 33 -4.62 2.74 -17.88
CA ASP A 33 -5.28 3.75 -17.03
C ASP A 33 -4.33 4.84 -16.53
N LYS A 34 -3.01 4.57 -16.53
CA LYS A 34 -1.94 5.49 -16.10
C LYS A 34 -0.80 5.46 -17.14
N PRO A 35 -1.03 5.98 -18.36
CA PRO A 35 -0.08 5.85 -19.46
C PRO A 35 1.18 6.69 -19.21
N VAL A 36 2.31 6.18 -19.68
CA VAL A 36 3.58 6.92 -19.73
C VAL A 36 4.10 6.95 -21.17
N PRO A 37 4.83 8.00 -21.59
CA PRO A 37 5.21 8.18 -23.00
C PRO A 37 6.09 7.06 -23.57
N PHE A 38 6.83 6.36 -22.71
CA PHE A 38 7.83 5.37 -23.09
C PHE A 38 7.35 3.91 -23.02
N VAL A 39 6.08 3.66 -22.67
CA VAL A 39 5.47 2.32 -22.66
C VAL A 39 4.15 2.33 -23.39
N ARG A 40 4.06 1.52 -24.45
CA ARG A 40 2.80 1.32 -25.18
C ARG A 40 2.19 -0.02 -24.78
N LEU A 41 1.03 0.04 -24.16
CA LEU A 41 0.30 -1.16 -23.70
C LEU A 41 -0.85 -1.56 -24.63
N GLY A 42 -1.13 -0.71 -25.66
CA GLY A 42 -2.29 -0.87 -26.55
C GLY A 42 -3.60 -0.50 -25.86
N ASP A 43 -4.68 -0.51 -26.63
CA ASP A 43 -6.01 -0.26 -26.11
C ASP A 43 -6.50 -1.47 -25.31
N GLN A 44 -7.02 -1.21 -24.12
CA GLN A 44 -7.59 -2.21 -23.24
C GLN A 44 -9.02 -1.81 -22.87
N PRO A 45 -10.02 -2.70 -23.04
CA PRO A 45 -11.42 -2.37 -22.73
C PRO A 45 -11.63 -2.00 -21.26
N ASN A 46 -10.84 -2.58 -20.35
CA ASN A 46 -10.89 -2.33 -18.92
C ASN A 46 -9.47 -2.06 -18.41
N PRO A 47 -8.91 -0.85 -18.59
CA PRO A 47 -7.51 -0.56 -18.33
C PRO A 47 -7.07 -0.85 -16.88
N ALA A 48 -7.92 -0.53 -15.91
CA ALA A 48 -7.62 -0.77 -14.49
C ALA A 48 -7.57 -2.27 -14.13
N LEU A 49 -8.25 -3.14 -14.89
CA LEU A 49 -8.26 -4.60 -14.70
C LEU A 49 -7.21 -5.32 -15.57
N GLY A 50 -6.52 -4.58 -16.43
CA GLY A 50 -5.61 -5.11 -17.44
C GLY A 50 -4.15 -5.24 -16.99
N VAL A 51 -3.27 -4.90 -17.93
CA VAL A 51 -1.81 -4.91 -17.74
C VAL A 51 -1.39 -3.63 -17.05
N ARG A 52 -1.18 -3.72 -15.75
CA ARG A 52 -0.85 -2.61 -14.86
C ARG A 52 0.15 -3.04 -13.78
N GLY A 53 0.93 -2.12 -13.26
CA GLY A 53 1.87 -2.32 -12.16
C GLY A 53 2.87 -3.45 -12.47
N LEU A 54 3.02 -4.41 -11.56
CA LEU A 54 3.96 -5.53 -11.74
C LEU A 54 3.71 -6.32 -13.04
N ARG A 55 2.49 -6.38 -13.54
CA ARG A 55 2.16 -7.08 -14.79
C ARG A 55 2.81 -6.44 -16.02
N VAL A 56 3.10 -5.13 -15.98
CA VAL A 56 3.85 -4.47 -17.06
C VAL A 56 5.26 -5.03 -17.17
N ALA A 57 5.91 -5.35 -16.04
CA ALA A 57 7.23 -5.93 -16.03
C ALA A 57 7.32 -7.31 -16.71
N ARG A 58 6.20 -8.02 -16.83
CA ARG A 58 6.14 -9.30 -17.60
C ARG A 58 6.25 -9.08 -19.10
N ARG A 59 5.81 -7.90 -19.61
CA ARG A 59 5.92 -7.51 -21.03
C ARG A 59 7.18 -6.69 -21.31
N HIS A 60 7.61 -5.90 -20.33
CA HIS A 60 8.74 -4.99 -20.42
C HIS A 60 9.71 -5.23 -19.25
N PRO A 61 10.37 -6.42 -19.18
CA PRO A 61 11.17 -6.81 -18.02
C PRO A 61 12.34 -5.87 -17.75
N GLN A 62 12.90 -5.24 -18.78
CA GLN A 62 14.02 -4.32 -18.63
C GLN A 62 13.67 -3.09 -17.78
N LEU A 63 12.44 -2.61 -17.83
CA LEU A 63 11.99 -1.48 -16.98
C LEU A 63 12.13 -1.81 -15.48
N LEU A 64 11.75 -3.02 -15.09
CA LEU A 64 11.89 -3.46 -13.70
C LEU A 64 13.36 -3.69 -13.34
N VAL A 65 14.13 -4.31 -14.20
CA VAL A 65 15.57 -4.55 -14.00
C VAL A 65 16.31 -3.25 -13.81
N ASP A 66 16.08 -2.26 -14.67
CA ASP A 66 16.71 -0.93 -14.59
C ASP A 66 16.35 -0.22 -13.30
N GLN A 67 15.06 -0.26 -12.92
CA GLN A 67 14.56 0.36 -11.69
C GLN A 67 15.15 -0.30 -10.43
N LEU A 68 15.14 -1.63 -10.34
CA LEU A 68 15.72 -2.36 -9.21
C LEU A 68 17.25 -2.14 -9.13
N THR A 69 17.93 -2.08 -10.26
CA THR A 69 19.37 -1.76 -10.34
C THR A 69 19.64 -0.36 -9.79
N ALA A 70 18.84 0.62 -10.19
CA ALA A 70 18.98 2.00 -9.72
C ALA A 70 18.73 2.11 -8.19
N ILE A 71 17.66 1.48 -7.68
CA ILE A 71 17.35 1.45 -6.25
C ILE A 71 18.49 0.79 -5.47
N ALA A 72 18.97 -0.37 -5.92
CA ALA A 72 20.05 -1.10 -5.27
C ALA A 72 21.38 -0.33 -5.26
N ARG A 73 21.70 0.40 -6.34
CA ARG A 73 22.89 1.27 -6.39
C ARG A 73 22.75 2.44 -5.43
N ALA A 74 21.64 3.17 -5.50
CA ALA A 74 21.36 4.28 -4.60
C ALA A 74 21.37 3.84 -3.11
N SER A 75 20.82 2.68 -2.81
CA SER A 75 20.79 2.11 -1.46
C SER A 75 22.19 1.85 -0.88
N ARG A 76 23.14 1.40 -1.70
CA ARG A 76 24.53 1.15 -1.26
C ARG A 76 25.30 2.42 -0.95
N GLU A 77 24.89 3.54 -1.49
CA GLU A 77 25.56 4.85 -1.36
C GLU A 77 24.93 5.74 -0.29
N THR A 78 23.88 5.27 0.40
CA THR A 78 23.15 6.00 1.43
C THR A 78 23.18 5.29 2.78
N LYS A 79 22.76 5.99 3.84
CA LYS A 79 22.56 5.42 5.19
C LYS A 79 21.11 5.08 5.51
N ALA A 80 20.17 5.25 4.58
CA ALA A 80 18.78 4.87 4.78
C ALA A 80 18.62 3.34 4.80
N ASP A 81 17.62 2.84 5.55
CA ASP A 81 17.16 1.44 5.46
C ASP A 81 16.19 1.34 4.27
N VAL A 82 16.76 1.06 3.09
CA VAL A 82 15.99 1.06 1.84
C VAL A 82 15.27 -0.26 1.65
N ARG A 83 13.97 -0.17 1.41
CA ARG A 83 13.05 -1.27 1.15
C ARG A 83 12.40 -1.07 -0.21
N VAL A 84 12.04 -2.15 -0.88
CA VAL A 84 11.32 -2.08 -2.15
C VAL A 84 10.00 -2.83 -2.09
N MET A 85 8.96 -2.33 -2.77
CA MET A 85 7.70 -3.05 -2.90
C MET A 85 7.15 -2.98 -4.32
N ALA A 86 6.48 -4.07 -4.74
CA ALA A 86 5.75 -4.12 -6.01
C ALA A 86 4.28 -3.74 -5.83
N PRO A 87 3.70 -2.93 -6.73
CA PRO A 87 2.27 -2.68 -6.80
C PRO A 87 1.54 -3.81 -7.54
N MET A 88 0.22 -3.89 -7.37
CA MET A 88 -0.70 -4.71 -8.17
C MET A 88 -0.40 -6.22 -8.14
N VAL A 89 0.04 -6.73 -7.00
CA VAL A 89 0.29 -8.15 -6.79
C VAL A 89 -1.01 -8.86 -6.41
N ALA A 90 -1.37 -9.90 -7.17
CA ALA A 90 -2.59 -10.67 -6.94
C ALA A 90 -2.32 -12.07 -6.37
N THR A 91 -1.14 -12.64 -6.60
CA THR A 91 -0.82 -14.02 -6.26
C THR A 91 0.54 -14.16 -5.56
N THR A 92 0.69 -15.25 -4.80
CA THR A 92 1.98 -15.60 -4.16
C THR A 92 3.08 -15.85 -5.20
N ALA A 93 2.73 -16.37 -6.37
CA ALA A 93 3.69 -16.59 -7.45
C ALA A 93 4.23 -15.27 -8.01
N GLU A 94 3.38 -14.24 -8.16
CA GLU A 94 3.82 -12.89 -8.56
C GLU A 94 4.72 -12.27 -7.50
N ALA A 95 4.36 -12.40 -6.21
CA ALA A 95 5.18 -11.91 -5.10
C ALA A 95 6.56 -12.58 -5.05
N ALA A 96 6.60 -13.90 -5.16
CA ALA A 96 7.85 -14.68 -5.18
C ALA A 96 8.72 -14.32 -6.40
N TRP A 97 8.11 -14.15 -7.57
CA TRP A 97 8.82 -13.72 -8.77
C TRP A 97 9.46 -12.34 -8.61
N PHE A 98 8.72 -11.38 -8.03
CA PHE A 98 9.24 -10.05 -7.76
C PHE A 98 10.37 -10.09 -6.73
N ALA A 99 10.17 -10.81 -5.62
CA ALA A 99 11.17 -10.95 -4.56
C ALA A 99 12.49 -11.51 -5.10
N ALA A 100 12.43 -12.55 -5.95
CA ALA A 100 13.62 -13.10 -6.60
C ALA A 100 14.36 -12.04 -7.42
N ARG A 101 13.67 -11.23 -8.23
CA ARG A 101 14.29 -10.15 -9.03
C ARG A 101 14.91 -9.06 -8.17
N ALA A 102 14.26 -8.68 -7.07
CA ALA A 102 14.79 -7.69 -6.14
C ALA A 102 16.05 -8.21 -5.43
N HIS A 103 16.05 -9.48 -4.99
CA HIS A 103 17.22 -10.11 -4.37
C HIS A 103 18.37 -10.26 -5.36
N GLU A 104 18.11 -10.63 -6.62
CA GLU A 104 19.14 -10.67 -7.69
C GLU A 104 19.79 -9.28 -7.90
N ALA A 105 19.06 -8.19 -7.74
CA ALA A 105 19.59 -6.83 -7.79
C ALA A 105 20.36 -6.43 -6.53
N GLY A 106 20.30 -7.22 -5.46
CA GLY A 106 20.98 -6.98 -4.19
C GLY A 106 20.14 -6.21 -3.15
N ILE A 107 18.83 -6.16 -3.30
CA ILE A 107 17.91 -5.56 -2.32
C ILE A 107 17.51 -6.66 -1.32
N THR A 108 17.65 -6.38 -0.03
CA THR A 108 17.44 -7.36 1.04
C THR A 108 16.06 -7.30 1.68
N SER A 109 15.39 -6.16 1.64
CA SER A 109 14.05 -5.97 2.23
C SER A 109 13.03 -5.75 1.13
N VAL A 110 12.19 -6.75 0.90
CA VAL A 110 11.26 -6.81 -0.22
C VAL A 110 9.83 -6.98 0.26
N GLY A 111 8.94 -6.12 -0.19
CA GLY A 111 7.52 -6.19 0.12
C GLY A 111 6.63 -6.15 -1.13
N VAL A 112 5.33 -6.23 -0.91
CA VAL A 112 4.32 -6.05 -1.95
C VAL A 112 3.18 -5.18 -1.45
N MET A 113 2.51 -4.51 -2.37
CA MET A 113 1.26 -3.82 -2.06
C MET A 113 0.10 -4.80 -2.17
N VAL A 114 -0.70 -4.86 -1.10
CA VAL A 114 -1.94 -5.61 -1.05
C VAL A 114 -3.08 -4.64 -1.38
N GLU A 115 -3.46 -4.64 -2.63
CA GLU A 115 -4.47 -3.72 -3.17
C GLU A 115 -5.44 -4.43 -4.14
N ILE A 116 -5.37 -5.76 -4.17
CA ILE A 116 -6.30 -6.64 -4.90
C ILE A 116 -6.95 -7.57 -3.86
N PRO A 117 -8.29 -7.72 -3.84
CA PRO A 117 -8.99 -8.56 -2.85
C PRO A 117 -8.45 -9.99 -2.74
N ALA A 118 -8.06 -10.61 -3.87
CA ALA A 118 -7.44 -11.94 -3.87
C ALA A 118 -6.13 -11.98 -3.05
N ALA A 119 -5.31 -10.92 -3.13
CA ALA A 119 -4.10 -10.78 -2.32
C ALA A 119 -4.42 -10.58 -0.84
N ALA A 120 -5.45 -9.79 -0.51
CA ALA A 120 -5.88 -9.57 0.87
C ALA A 120 -6.33 -10.88 1.54
N LEU A 121 -7.15 -11.68 0.85
CA LEU A 121 -7.60 -13.00 1.32
C LEU A 121 -6.46 -14.01 1.50
N ARG A 122 -5.36 -13.83 0.79
CA ARG A 122 -4.18 -14.71 0.82
C ARG A 122 -2.94 -14.03 1.40
N ALA A 123 -3.12 -13.00 2.21
CA ALA A 123 -2.03 -12.21 2.79
C ALA A 123 -1.01 -13.05 3.59
N ALA A 124 -1.47 -14.08 4.31
CA ALA A 124 -0.58 -15.01 5.03
C ALA A 124 0.36 -15.76 4.07
N ASP A 125 -0.10 -16.12 2.86
CA ASP A 125 0.72 -16.78 1.86
C ASP A 125 1.74 -15.82 1.25
N LEU A 126 1.34 -14.58 0.98
CA LEU A 126 2.25 -13.53 0.51
C LEU A 126 3.36 -13.27 1.52
N LEU A 127 3.01 -13.13 2.79
CA LEU A 127 3.96 -12.87 3.87
C LEU A 127 4.97 -14.01 4.11
N ARG A 128 4.75 -15.21 3.57
CA ARG A 128 5.77 -16.27 3.57
C ARG A 128 6.91 -16.01 2.58
N VAL A 129 6.67 -15.22 1.54
CA VAL A 129 7.63 -15.02 0.44
C VAL A 129 8.16 -13.58 0.36
N VAL A 130 7.61 -12.65 1.16
CA VAL A 130 8.08 -11.25 1.26
C VAL A 130 8.26 -10.83 2.72
N ASP A 131 9.01 -9.76 2.98
CA ASP A 131 9.37 -9.30 4.32
C ASP A 131 8.29 -8.44 4.97
N PHE A 132 7.53 -7.71 4.18
CA PHE A 132 6.45 -6.84 4.64
C PHE A 132 5.38 -6.66 3.55
N VAL A 133 4.23 -6.15 3.94
CA VAL A 133 3.19 -5.71 3.00
C VAL A 133 2.67 -4.34 3.35
N SER A 134 2.19 -3.62 2.35
CA SER A 134 1.45 -2.37 2.51
C SER A 134 0.07 -2.50 1.88
N VAL A 135 -0.98 -2.19 2.63
CA VAL A 135 -2.34 -2.17 2.09
C VAL A 135 -2.53 -0.90 1.28
N GLY A 136 -2.81 -1.03 -0.02
CA GLY A 136 -3.15 0.07 -0.92
C GLY A 136 -4.65 0.33 -0.90
N SER A 137 -5.10 1.25 -0.02
CA SER A 137 -6.52 1.41 0.27
C SER A 137 -7.38 1.79 -0.92
N ASN A 138 -6.86 2.62 -1.81
CA ASN A 138 -7.65 3.17 -2.93
C ASN A 138 -7.97 2.10 -3.97
N ASP A 139 -6.96 1.36 -4.41
CA ASP A 139 -7.15 0.29 -5.39
C ASP A 139 -7.87 -0.92 -4.75
N LEU A 140 -7.60 -1.22 -3.46
CA LEU A 140 -8.32 -2.29 -2.76
C LEU A 140 -9.83 -2.01 -2.68
N ALA A 141 -10.23 -0.78 -2.35
CA ALA A 141 -11.64 -0.38 -2.35
C ALA A 141 -12.24 -0.46 -3.76
N GLN A 142 -11.56 0.11 -4.77
CA GLN A 142 -11.99 0.05 -6.16
C GLN A 142 -12.32 -1.37 -6.62
N TYR A 143 -11.42 -2.33 -6.34
CA TYR A 143 -11.62 -3.72 -6.77
C TYR A 143 -12.60 -4.49 -5.88
N ALA A 144 -12.71 -4.15 -4.58
CA ALA A 144 -13.65 -4.79 -3.68
C ALA A 144 -15.10 -4.44 -4.03
N PHE A 145 -15.35 -3.19 -4.43
CA PHE A 145 -16.69 -2.70 -4.77
C PHE A 145 -16.96 -2.65 -6.27
N ALA A 146 -16.03 -3.13 -7.10
CA ALA A 146 -16.17 -3.10 -8.56
C ALA A 146 -16.48 -1.70 -9.12
N THR A 147 -15.87 -0.66 -8.53
CA THR A 147 -16.18 0.74 -8.78
C THR A 147 -14.94 1.44 -9.33
N ASP A 148 -15.08 2.14 -10.45
CA ASP A 148 -14.02 3.00 -10.97
C ASP A 148 -13.96 4.27 -10.12
N ARG A 149 -12.83 4.52 -9.47
CA ARG A 149 -12.63 5.72 -8.64
C ARG A 149 -12.60 7.04 -9.42
N ALA A 150 -12.55 6.99 -10.75
CA ALA A 150 -12.72 8.17 -11.61
C ALA A 150 -14.20 8.50 -11.85
N ASP A 151 -15.12 7.58 -11.52
CA ASP A 151 -16.55 7.79 -11.64
C ASP A 151 -17.10 8.43 -10.36
N GLY A 152 -17.38 9.73 -10.43
CA GLY A 152 -17.91 10.49 -9.29
C GLY A 152 -19.33 10.10 -8.86
N GLU A 153 -20.10 9.43 -9.72
CA GLU A 153 -21.47 8.99 -9.37
C GLU A 153 -21.46 7.81 -8.40
N LEU A 154 -20.33 7.09 -8.30
CA LEU A 154 -20.15 5.92 -7.43
C LEU A 154 -19.20 6.20 -6.24
N ALA A 155 -18.92 7.46 -5.94
CA ALA A 155 -17.94 7.83 -4.92
C ALA A 155 -18.32 7.36 -3.51
N ASP A 156 -19.60 7.21 -3.21
CA ASP A 156 -20.12 6.68 -1.95
C ASP A 156 -19.73 5.23 -1.69
N LEU A 157 -19.59 4.42 -2.74
CA LEU A 157 -19.11 3.04 -2.64
C LEU A 157 -17.62 2.97 -2.25
N LEU A 158 -16.87 4.02 -2.53
CA LEU A 158 -15.43 4.11 -2.24
C LEU A 158 -15.11 4.73 -0.89
N ASP A 159 -16.11 5.00 -0.05
CA ASP A 159 -15.88 5.50 1.30
C ASP A 159 -15.02 4.51 2.09
N PRO A 160 -13.81 4.91 2.60
CA PRO A 160 -12.91 4.00 3.29
C PRO A 160 -13.44 3.51 4.65
N TRP A 161 -14.59 4.00 5.09
CA TRP A 161 -15.32 3.51 6.27
C TRP A 161 -16.24 2.33 5.96
N GLN A 162 -16.35 1.88 4.72
CA GLN A 162 -17.12 0.69 4.36
C GLN A 162 -16.68 -0.52 5.18
N PRO A 163 -17.57 -1.20 5.93
CA PRO A 163 -17.20 -2.35 6.78
C PRO A 163 -16.54 -3.47 6.00
N ALA A 164 -17.03 -3.78 4.77
CA ALA A 164 -16.43 -4.81 3.93
C ALA A 164 -14.99 -4.49 3.50
N PHE A 165 -14.66 -3.21 3.28
CA PHE A 165 -13.28 -2.80 3.05
C PHE A 165 -12.43 -2.99 4.33
N LEU A 166 -12.95 -2.58 5.49
CA LEU A 166 -12.26 -2.74 6.78
C LEU A 166 -12.03 -4.21 7.14
N ASP A 167 -12.95 -5.10 6.77
CA ASP A 167 -12.77 -6.57 6.92
C ASP A 167 -11.59 -7.10 6.10
N LEU A 168 -11.42 -6.63 4.86
CA LEU A 168 -10.25 -6.99 4.05
C LEU A 168 -8.96 -6.47 4.68
N VAL A 169 -8.95 -5.21 5.15
CA VAL A 169 -7.79 -4.63 5.85
C VAL A 169 -7.47 -5.43 7.12
N ALA A 170 -8.47 -5.72 7.94
CA ALA A 170 -8.31 -6.51 9.17
C ALA A 170 -7.76 -7.92 8.88
N THR A 171 -8.17 -8.53 7.76
CA THR A 171 -7.66 -9.84 7.33
C THR A 171 -6.16 -9.78 7.05
N VAL A 172 -5.69 -8.75 6.35
CA VAL A 172 -4.26 -8.55 6.06
C VAL A 172 -3.47 -8.27 7.34
N LEU A 173 -3.97 -7.39 8.21
CA LEU A 173 -3.32 -7.02 9.47
C LEU A 173 -3.19 -8.22 10.41
N ARG A 174 -4.25 -9.03 10.55
CA ARG A 174 -4.22 -10.28 11.32
C ARG A 174 -3.21 -11.27 10.77
N ALA A 175 -3.11 -11.41 9.45
CA ALA A 175 -2.12 -12.27 8.82
C ALA A 175 -0.69 -11.83 9.17
N GLY A 176 -0.41 -10.53 9.17
CA GLY A 176 0.88 -9.97 9.58
C GLY A 176 1.21 -10.28 11.04
N ALA A 177 0.25 -10.06 11.93
CA ALA A 177 0.40 -10.35 13.37
C ALA A 177 0.73 -11.83 13.65
N VAL A 178 0.07 -12.75 12.94
CA VAL A 178 0.30 -14.21 13.10
C VAL A 178 1.72 -14.60 12.71
N VAL A 179 2.29 -13.99 11.66
CA VAL A 179 3.65 -14.33 11.17
C VAL A 179 4.74 -13.39 11.69
N GLY A 180 4.38 -12.42 12.54
CA GLY A 180 5.32 -11.44 13.10
C GLY A 180 5.93 -10.49 12.07
N LYS A 181 5.22 -10.19 10.96
CA LYS A 181 5.69 -9.27 9.91
C LYS A 181 4.87 -7.99 9.87
N ALA A 182 5.56 -6.88 9.59
CA ALA A 182 4.94 -5.56 9.55
C ALA A 182 3.94 -5.45 8.39
N VAL A 183 2.76 -4.93 8.70
CA VAL A 183 1.75 -4.52 7.73
C VAL A 183 1.47 -3.03 7.92
N THR A 184 1.63 -2.25 6.86
CA THR A 184 1.31 -0.82 6.84
C THR A 184 0.06 -0.57 5.99
N VAL A 185 -0.57 0.57 6.17
CA VAL A 185 -1.69 1.02 5.33
C VAL A 185 -1.33 2.35 4.67
N CYS A 186 -1.60 2.49 3.39
CA CYS A 186 -1.38 3.72 2.64
C CYS A 186 -2.65 4.12 1.86
N GLY A 187 -2.64 5.34 1.32
CA GLY A 187 -3.75 5.89 0.56
C GLY A 187 -4.68 6.77 1.40
N GLU A 188 -5.88 6.97 0.91
CA GLU A 188 -6.84 7.91 1.51
C GLU A 188 -7.30 7.45 2.90
N ALA A 189 -7.52 6.16 3.09
CA ALA A 189 -7.87 5.61 4.39
C ALA A 189 -6.86 5.95 5.50
N ALA A 190 -5.56 5.92 5.18
CA ALA A 190 -4.50 6.27 6.12
C ALA A 190 -4.42 7.78 6.41
N SER A 191 -5.10 8.59 5.61
CA SER A 191 -5.07 10.06 5.68
C SER A 191 -6.22 10.64 6.50
N ASP A 192 -7.24 9.86 6.83
CA ASP A 192 -8.37 10.25 7.68
C ASP A 192 -7.95 10.15 9.16
N PRO A 193 -7.99 11.26 9.93
CA PRO A 193 -7.52 11.27 11.31
C PRO A 193 -8.35 10.38 12.26
N LEU A 194 -9.62 10.20 12.00
CA LEU A 194 -10.49 9.35 12.81
C LEU A 194 -10.33 7.88 12.41
N LEU A 195 -10.28 7.59 11.11
CA LEU A 195 -10.05 6.23 10.61
C LEU A 195 -8.65 5.70 10.98
N ALA A 196 -7.68 6.58 11.14
CA ALA A 196 -6.34 6.21 11.62
C ALA A 196 -6.39 5.47 12.97
N LEU A 197 -7.33 5.85 13.87
CA LEU A 197 -7.54 5.16 15.16
C LEU A 197 -8.00 3.72 14.94
N VAL A 198 -8.95 3.54 14.02
CA VAL A 198 -9.44 2.20 13.62
C VAL A 198 -8.32 1.35 13.04
N LEU A 199 -7.54 1.90 12.09
CA LEU A 199 -6.44 1.19 11.47
C LEU A 199 -5.36 0.77 12.46
N VAL A 200 -5.04 1.64 13.43
CA VAL A 200 -4.12 1.31 14.54
C VAL A 200 -4.74 0.24 15.44
N GLY A 201 -6.02 0.35 15.76
CA GLY A 201 -6.75 -0.65 16.55
C GLY A 201 -6.83 -2.03 15.88
N LEU A 202 -6.86 -2.07 14.56
CA LEU A 202 -6.76 -3.28 13.75
C LEU A 202 -5.34 -3.87 13.72
N GLY A 203 -4.31 -3.13 14.18
CA GLY A 203 -2.93 -3.59 14.26
C GLY A 203 -2.01 -3.09 13.16
N ALA A 204 -2.34 -1.99 12.48
CA ALA A 204 -1.43 -1.39 11.49
C ALA A 204 -0.11 -0.95 12.14
N ALA A 205 1.01 -1.43 11.62
CA ALA A 205 2.36 -1.10 12.09
C ALA A 205 2.80 0.32 11.67
N GLY A 206 2.14 0.90 10.67
CA GLY A 206 2.38 2.25 10.21
C GLY A 206 1.34 2.71 9.20
N LEU A 207 1.19 4.03 9.10
CA LEU A 207 0.29 4.70 8.17
C LEU A 207 1.12 5.60 7.24
N SER A 208 0.89 5.49 5.93
CA SER A 208 1.59 6.28 4.91
C SER A 208 0.60 7.20 4.20
N MET A 209 0.90 8.49 4.18
CA MET A 209 0.02 9.54 3.67
C MET A 209 0.81 10.70 3.07
N THR A 210 0.12 11.65 2.47
CA THR A 210 0.76 12.90 2.01
C THR A 210 1.32 13.66 3.21
N PRO A 211 2.52 14.27 3.11
CA PRO A 211 3.20 14.92 4.25
C PRO A 211 2.35 15.97 4.97
N ARG A 212 1.51 16.71 4.26
CA ARG A 212 0.63 17.74 4.84
C ARG A 212 -0.41 17.20 5.82
N LEU A 213 -0.75 15.91 5.75
CA LEU A 213 -1.74 15.27 6.63
C LEU A 213 -1.10 14.61 7.86
N LEU A 214 0.22 14.43 7.87
CA LEU A 214 0.94 13.85 9.01
C LEU A 214 0.66 14.56 10.34
N PRO A 215 0.65 15.91 10.44
CA PRO A 215 0.42 16.57 11.72
C PRO A 215 -0.96 16.30 12.30
N VAL A 216 -2.01 16.32 11.49
CA VAL A 216 -3.39 16.13 11.96
C VAL A 216 -3.66 14.68 12.35
N VAL A 217 -3.15 13.70 11.59
CA VAL A 217 -3.26 12.27 11.94
C VAL A 217 -2.47 11.96 13.22
N ARG A 218 -1.25 12.50 13.36
CA ARG A 218 -0.46 12.35 14.60
C ARG A 218 -1.15 12.96 15.80
N ALA A 219 -1.78 14.14 15.65
CA ALA A 219 -2.52 14.77 16.72
C ALA A 219 -3.76 13.95 17.15
N SER A 220 -4.44 13.30 16.21
CA SER A 220 -5.54 12.40 16.51
C SER A 220 -5.05 11.18 17.31
N LEU A 221 -4.03 10.48 16.81
CA LEU A 221 -3.44 9.32 17.47
C LEU A 221 -2.89 9.64 18.87
N ALA A 222 -2.30 10.82 19.05
CA ALA A 222 -1.72 11.21 20.34
C ALA A 222 -2.77 11.43 21.45
N ARG A 223 -4.04 11.59 21.10
CA ARG A 223 -5.16 11.78 22.04
C ARG A 223 -5.87 10.49 22.41
N ALA A 224 -5.57 9.38 21.71
CA ALA A 224 -6.23 8.11 21.91
C ALA A 224 -5.29 7.11 22.60
N THR A 225 -5.84 6.29 23.47
CA THR A 225 -5.16 5.11 24.01
C THR A 225 -5.27 3.92 23.06
N SER A 226 -4.37 2.94 23.21
CA SER A 226 -4.45 1.69 22.45
C SER A 226 -5.79 0.96 22.67
N ALA A 227 -6.34 1.02 23.88
CA ALA A 227 -7.65 0.42 24.20
C ALA A 227 -8.78 1.09 23.42
N GLN A 228 -8.79 2.43 23.36
CA GLN A 228 -9.76 3.18 22.55
C GLN A 228 -9.61 2.88 21.05
N CYS A 229 -8.39 2.74 20.54
CA CYS A 229 -8.19 2.33 19.16
C CYS A 229 -8.76 0.93 18.89
N THR A 230 -8.56 -0.02 19.80
CA THR A 230 -9.11 -1.38 19.66
C THR A 230 -10.64 -1.37 19.70
N GLU A 231 -11.23 -0.58 20.58
CA GLU A 231 -12.69 -0.41 20.66
C GLU A 231 -13.24 0.27 19.38
N ALA A 232 -12.57 1.33 18.91
CA ALA A 232 -12.91 1.99 17.65
C ALA A 232 -12.91 1.01 16.46
N ALA A 233 -11.93 0.11 16.39
CA ALA A 233 -11.85 -0.93 15.37
C ALA A 233 -13.05 -1.90 15.46
N ALA A 234 -13.43 -2.33 16.66
CA ALA A 234 -14.57 -3.23 16.87
C ALA A 234 -15.89 -2.56 16.48
N LEU A 235 -16.07 -1.27 16.85
CA LEU A 235 -17.26 -0.49 16.50
C LEU A 235 -17.40 -0.29 14.99
N ALA A 236 -16.29 0.00 14.30
CA ALA A 236 -16.28 0.21 12.85
C ALA A 236 -16.59 -1.09 12.09
N LEU A 237 -16.01 -2.22 12.49
CA LEU A 237 -16.28 -3.52 11.88
C LEU A 237 -17.71 -4.03 12.13
N GLY A 238 -18.31 -3.66 13.26
CA GLY A 238 -19.67 -4.07 13.62
C GLY A 238 -20.77 -3.14 13.12
N ALA A 239 -20.46 -2.16 12.27
CA ALA A 239 -21.44 -1.23 11.72
C ALA A 239 -22.09 -1.80 10.45
N ASP A 240 -23.32 -1.35 10.14
CA ASP A 240 -24.03 -1.76 8.93
C ASP A 240 -23.59 -0.97 7.68
N GLY A 241 -22.89 0.16 7.87
CA GLY A 241 -22.42 1.01 6.78
C GLY A 241 -21.43 2.07 7.22
N PRO A 242 -20.88 2.83 6.25
CA PRO A 242 -19.78 3.77 6.51
C PRO A 242 -20.18 4.95 7.41
N GLU A 243 -21.37 5.47 7.27
CA GLU A 243 -21.86 6.58 8.10
C GLU A 243 -22.01 6.16 9.56
N GLU A 244 -22.57 4.98 9.79
CA GLU A 244 -22.71 4.42 11.14
C GLU A 244 -21.35 4.11 11.76
N ALA A 245 -20.43 3.51 11.01
CA ALA A 245 -19.07 3.23 11.45
C ALA A 245 -18.38 4.52 11.94
N ARG A 246 -18.43 5.56 11.12
CA ARG A 246 -17.86 6.88 11.46
C ARG A 246 -18.52 7.50 12.69
N HIS A 247 -19.84 7.44 12.76
CA HIS A 247 -20.60 8.01 13.89
C HIS A 247 -20.27 7.31 15.21
N ARG A 248 -20.26 5.98 15.23
CA ARG A 248 -19.95 5.19 16.43
C ARG A 248 -18.53 5.48 16.94
N VAL A 249 -17.55 5.56 16.05
CA VAL A 249 -16.16 5.86 16.41
C VAL A 249 -16.02 7.30 16.89
N ALA A 250 -16.68 8.27 16.25
CA ALA A 250 -16.66 9.66 16.70
C ALA A 250 -17.25 9.79 18.12
N ALA A 251 -18.41 9.18 18.38
CA ALA A 251 -19.03 9.18 19.69
C ALA A 251 -18.18 8.55 20.81
N LEU A 252 -17.36 7.55 20.49
CA LEU A 252 -16.37 6.98 21.42
C LEU A 252 -15.28 8.01 21.78
N MET A 253 -14.85 8.82 20.82
CA MET A 253 -13.74 9.76 21.01
C MET A 253 -14.17 11.07 21.68
N ASP A 254 -15.46 11.35 21.76
CA ASP A 254 -16.03 12.53 22.44
C ASP A 254 -16.29 12.29 23.96
N GLN A 255 -16.05 11.07 24.46
CA GLN A 255 -16.14 10.66 25.87
C GLN A 255 -14.83 10.90 26.62
#